data_013afd6443a441d6e76e9cd37b519ba0
#
_entry.id   013afd6443a441d6e76e9cd37b519ba0
#
_cell.length_a   1.000
_cell.length_b   1.000
_cell.length_c   1.000
_cell.angle_alpha   90.00
_cell.angle_beta   90.00
_cell.angle_gamma   90.00
#
_symmetry.space_group_name_H-M   'P 1'
#
loop_
_entity.id
_entity.type
_entity.pdbx_description
1 polymer ?
#
loop_
_entity_poly.entity_id
_entity_poly.type
_entity_poly.pdbx_seq_one_letter_code
_entity_poly.pdbx_strand_id
1 'polypeptide(L)'
;MKFVKFYTVLFASTLMITACNKEKLDPNSVFVDSTIEKNPLDNYIYNNYVLNYNIDILYKFVDKESDQNYNLLPASYNSSIRLTKLFKYLGFEPYDDITGSKAFIKRYFPKVINYIGEAAYRNNGTKILGTAEGAKKITLYEVNRLTATTGANADFLTDSYFHTIHHEFQHILNQTTEFPTSFRSISGNTYVDDLWVSNWATPGAAIAAGFISPYASSSDKEDFAELYSFYITLSATQFNAMLNVTGSTAAGRTIINNKIVAVKNYMLSVWNIDMDLLRANIIARKANLVNFDQTTL
;
A
#
# COMPACT_ATOMS: atom_id res chain seq x y z
N MET A 1 29.30 39.56 -53.90
CA MET A 1 28.28 38.95 -53.05
C MET A 1 28.65 37.62 -52.36
N LYS A 2 29.54 36.81 -52.88
CA LYS A 2 29.94 35.55 -52.19
C LYS A 2 30.79 35.77 -50.94
N PHE A 3 31.67 36.73 -50.94
CA PHE A 3 32.55 37.04 -49.79
C PHE A 3 31.83 37.61 -48.59
N VAL A 4 30.80 38.47 -48.78
CA VAL A 4 30.01 39.06 -47.68
C VAL A 4 29.24 37.96 -46.94
N LYS A 5 28.70 36.96 -47.62
CA LYS A 5 27.97 35.85 -46.99
C LYS A 5 28.91 34.96 -46.14
N PHE A 6 30.18 34.80 -46.57
CA PHE A 6 31.17 34.02 -45.85
C PHE A 6 31.56 34.68 -44.52
N TYR A 7 31.80 36.04 -44.54
CA TYR A 7 32.13 36.78 -43.33
C TYR A 7 30.95 36.87 -42.35
N THR A 8 29.71 36.87 -42.84
CA THR A 8 28.51 36.92 -41.98
C THR A 8 28.30 35.55 -41.26
N VAL A 9 28.60 34.44 -41.93
CA VAL A 9 28.52 33.11 -41.33
C VAL A 9 29.67 32.90 -40.34
N LEU A 10 30.89 33.37 -40.65
CA LEU A 10 32.05 33.30 -39.74
C LEU A 10 31.84 34.16 -38.49
N PHE A 11 31.24 35.35 -38.63
CA PHE A 11 30.90 36.21 -37.47
C PHE A 11 29.78 35.64 -36.63
N ALA A 12 28.76 35.02 -37.21
CA ALA A 12 27.70 34.35 -36.48
C ALA A 12 28.21 33.11 -35.74
N SER A 13 29.18 32.35 -36.30
CA SER A 13 29.74 31.16 -35.61
C SER A 13 30.65 31.57 -34.43
N THR A 14 31.34 32.71 -34.49
CA THR A 14 32.15 33.21 -33.37
C THR A 14 31.31 33.71 -32.19
N LEU A 15 30.11 34.23 -32.42
CA LEU A 15 29.17 34.63 -31.37
C LEU A 15 28.58 33.45 -30.60
N MET A 16 28.50 32.26 -31.18
CA MET A 16 28.01 31.07 -30.49
C MET A 16 29.03 30.46 -29.50
N ILE A 17 30.29 30.78 -29.61
CA ILE A 17 31.33 30.21 -28.73
C ILE A 17 31.45 30.99 -27.42
N THR A 18 30.94 32.21 -27.34
CA THR A 18 31.01 33.05 -26.12
C THR A 18 29.79 32.90 -25.22
N ALA A 19 28.78 32.09 -25.60
CA ALA A 19 27.55 31.93 -24.84
C ALA A 19 27.63 30.92 -23.66
N CYS A 20 28.73 30.19 -23.51
CA CYS A 20 28.98 29.33 -22.39
C CYS A 20 29.94 29.95 -21.38
N ASN A 21 29.55 31.07 -20.75
CA ASN A 21 30.18 31.45 -19.50
C ASN A 21 29.69 30.45 -18.43
N LYS A 22 30.61 29.66 -17.88
CA LYS A 22 30.34 28.93 -16.64
C LYS A 22 30.04 29.95 -15.56
N GLU A 23 28.79 30.13 -15.20
CA GLU A 23 28.44 30.86 -13.98
C GLU A 23 29.25 30.27 -12.84
N LYS A 24 30.02 31.09 -12.18
CA LYS A 24 30.64 30.72 -10.91
C LYS A 24 29.50 30.72 -9.89
N LEU A 25 28.96 29.53 -9.65
CA LEU A 25 28.01 29.36 -8.56
C LEU A 25 28.69 29.77 -7.25
N ASP A 26 27.97 30.50 -6.41
CA ASP A 26 28.42 30.81 -5.05
C ASP A 26 28.70 29.47 -4.34
N PRO A 27 29.94 29.31 -3.77
CA PRO A 27 30.26 28.11 -3.01
C PRO A 27 29.39 27.95 -1.77
N ASN A 28 28.71 28.98 -1.32
CA ASN A 28 27.74 28.91 -0.24
C ASN A 28 26.36 28.60 -0.81
N SER A 29 25.80 27.47 -0.40
CA SER A 29 24.41 27.12 -0.76
C SER A 29 23.46 28.20 -0.24
N VAL A 30 22.56 28.68 -1.10
CA VAL A 30 21.43 29.53 -0.68
C VAL A 30 20.39 28.72 0.13
N PHE A 31 20.45 27.39 0.05
CA PHE A 31 19.70 26.53 0.92
C PHE A 31 20.44 26.39 2.25
N VAL A 32 20.01 27.13 3.23
CA VAL A 32 20.41 26.88 4.62
C VAL A 32 19.71 25.55 4.98
N ASP A 33 20.50 24.55 5.35
CA ASP A 33 19.93 23.37 6.00
C ASP A 33 19.17 23.88 7.24
N SER A 34 17.85 24.00 7.10
CA SER A 34 17.02 24.20 8.28
C SER A 34 17.20 22.94 9.11
N THR A 35 17.92 23.03 10.21
CA THR A 35 17.91 22.01 11.25
C THR A 35 16.49 21.98 11.83
N ILE A 36 15.57 21.33 11.10
CA ILE A 36 14.24 21.04 11.62
C ILE A 36 14.48 20.14 12.81
N GLU A 37 14.24 20.69 13.99
CA GLU A 37 14.38 19.94 15.23
C GLU A 37 13.46 18.71 15.15
N LYS A 38 14.07 17.54 15.15
CA LYS A 38 13.34 16.26 15.05
C LYS A 38 12.63 16.01 16.37
N ASN A 39 11.33 15.85 16.31
CA ASN A 39 10.56 15.42 17.47
C ASN A 39 10.74 13.90 17.73
N PRO A 40 10.24 13.36 18.85
CA PRO A 40 10.39 11.94 19.16
C PRO A 40 9.88 10.97 18.07
N LEU A 41 8.76 11.30 17.40
CA LEU A 41 8.23 10.46 16.31
C LEU A 41 9.12 10.52 15.07
N ASP A 42 9.68 11.68 14.72
CA ASP A 42 10.65 11.81 13.62
C ASP A 42 11.88 10.90 13.86
N ASN A 43 12.37 10.88 15.11
CA ASN A 43 13.49 10.01 15.49
C ASN A 43 13.10 8.53 15.46
N TYR A 44 11.90 8.18 15.92
CA TYR A 44 11.40 6.80 15.85
C TYR A 44 11.28 6.32 14.40
N ILE A 45 10.70 7.14 13.51
CA ILE A 45 10.58 6.84 12.08
C ILE A 45 11.97 6.64 11.46
N TYR A 46 12.90 7.56 11.72
CA TYR A 46 14.25 7.43 11.21
C TYR A 46 14.93 6.12 11.62
N ASN A 47 14.91 5.80 12.91
CA ASN A 47 15.60 4.62 13.46
C ASN A 47 14.90 3.29 13.07
N ASN A 48 13.58 3.27 12.98
CA ASN A 48 12.82 2.04 12.79
C ASN A 48 12.40 1.79 11.33
N TYR A 49 12.29 2.84 10.51
CA TYR A 49 11.82 2.75 9.13
C TYR A 49 12.89 3.15 8.12
N VAL A 50 13.46 4.36 8.24
CA VAL A 50 14.42 4.85 7.25
C VAL A 50 15.68 3.98 7.24
N LEU A 51 16.34 3.79 8.37
CA LEU A 51 17.58 3.00 8.47
C LEU A 51 17.35 1.52 8.14
N ASN A 52 16.24 0.95 8.62
CA ASN A 52 15.99 -0.48 8.50
C ASN A 52 15.43 -0.87 7.12
N TYR A 53 14.46 -0.09 6.58
CA TYR A 53 13.68 -0.46 5.39
C TYR A 53 13.85 0.51 4.23
N ASN A 54 14.52 1.66 4.41
CA ASN A 54 14.56 2.75 3.44
C ASN A 54 13.15 3.23 3.08
N ILE A 55 12.30 3.39 4.10
CA ILE A 55 10.90 3.83 4.00
C ILE A 55 10.72 5.04 4.91
N ASP A 56 10.07 6.07 4.41
CA ASP A 56 9.70 7.26 5.19
C ASP A 56 8.20 7.31 5.45
N ILE A 57 7.80 7.97 6.55
CA ILE A 57 6.40 8.16 6.93
C ILE A 57 6.10 9.64 7.01
N LEU A 58 5.24 10.11 6.13
CA LEU A 58 4.72 11.47 6.10
C LEU A 58 3.47 11.55 6.98
N TYR A 59 3.63 11.84 8.24
CA TYR A 59 2.51 12.02 9.19
C TYR A 59 2.16 13.49 9.40
N LYS A 60 3.08 14.42 9.13
CA LYS A 60 2.80 15.85 9.02
C LYS A 60 2.14 16.09 7.67
N PHE A 61 1.03 16.81 7.66
CA PHE A 61 0.31 17.07 6.42
C PHE A 61 1.21 17.81 5.42
N VAL A 62 1.36 17.22 4.24
CA VAL A 62 2.11 17.78 3.12
C VAL A 62 1.17 17.95 1.96
N ASP A 63 0.78 19.18 1.69
CA ASP A 63 -0.25 19.52 0.71
C ASP A 63 0.02 18.92 -0.68
N LYS A 64 1.25 19.06 -1.20
CA LYS A 64 1.67 18.51 -2.50
C LYS A 64 1.67 16.98 -2.58
N GLU A 65 1.67 16.29 -1.45
CA GLU A 65 1.63 14.82 -1.36
C GLU A 65 0.20 14.29 -1.17
N SER A 66 -0.76 15.20 -1.02
CA SER A 66 -2.17 14.90 -0.79
C SER A 66 -2.96 15.07 -2.09
N ASP A 67 -4.04 14.30 -2.25
CA ASP A 67 -4.91 14.41 -3.41
C ASP A 67 -5.72 15.71 -3.35
N GLN A 68 -5.47 16.61 -4.29
CA GLN A 68 -6.09 17.94 -4.37
C GLN A 68 -7.58 17.91 -4.72
N ASN A 69 -8.11 16.75 -5.09
CA ASN A 69 -9.56 16.59 -5.36
C ASN A 69 -10.38 16.47 -4.07
N TYR A 70 -9.74 16.33 -2.90
CA TYR A 70 -10.41 16.13 -1.62
C TYR A 70 -10.02 17.21 -0.61
N ASN A 71 -10.98 17.58 0.24
CA ASN A 71 -10.70 18.40 1.44
C ASN A 71 -10.22 17.48 2.56
N LEU A 72 -8.91 17.40 2.74
CA LEU A 72 -8.28 16.47 3.66
C LEU A 72 -7.79 17.19 4.91
N LEU A 73 -7.84 16.48 6.05
CA LEU A 73 -7.34 16.95 7.33
C LEU A 73 -6.07 16.19 7.75
N PRO A 74 -5.15 16.85 8.47
CA PRO A 74 -3.93 16.22 8.95
C PRO A 74 -4.24 15.10 9.96
N ALA A 75 -3.38 14.09 9.98
CA ALA A 75 -3.36 13.08 11.02
C ALA A 75 -2.91 13.69 12.36
N SER A 76 -3.58 13.32 13.46
CA SER A 76 -3.16 13.73 14.80
C SER A 76 -1.85 13.07 15.19
N TYR A 77 -1.03 13.75 16.01
CA TYR A 77 0.26 13.24 16.44
C TYR A 77 0.13 11.89 17.18
N ASN A 78 -0.83 11.76 18.10
CA ASN A 78 -1.03 10.55 18.87
C ASN A 78 -1.52 9.37 18.02
N SER A 79 -2.43 9.60 17.07
CA SER A 79 -2.87 8.57 16.14
C SER A 79 -1.75 8.15 15.18
N SER A 80 -0.91 9.10 14.77
CA SER A 80 0.28 8.84 13.96
C SER A 80 1.30 7.97 14.68
N ILE A 81 1.56 8.21 15.98
CA ILE A 81 2.42 7.33 16.81
C ILE A 81 1.87 5.92 16.81
N ARG A 82 0.57 5.76 17.13
CA ARG A 82 -0.07 4.43 17.19
C ARG A 82 0.02 3.70 15.87
N LEU A 83 -0.38 4.35 14.77
CA LEU A 83 -0.35 3.71 13.46
C LEU A 83 1.08 3.35 13.06
N THR A 84 2.05 4.22 13.30
CA THR A 84 3.46 3.95 13.00
C THR A 84 3.95 2.70 13.72
N LYS A 85 3.67 2.54 15.02
CA LYS A 85 4.07 1.35 15.77
C LYS A 85 3.34 0.09 15.31
N LEU A 86 2.03 0.18 15.11
CA LEU A 86 1.18 -0.92 14.63
C LEU A 86 1.56 -1.34 13.21
N PHE A 87 1.90 -0.39 12.35
CA PHE A 87 2.30 -0.67 10.98
C PHE A 87 3.55 -1.54 10.91
N LYS A 88 4.57 -1.24 11.72
CA LYS A 88 5.74 -2.10 11.84
C LYS A 88 5.36 -3.47 12.40
N TYR A 89 4.61 -3.50 13.50
CA TYR A 89 4.26 -4.71 14.23
C TYR A 89 3.40 -5.71 13.45
N LEU A 90 2.40 -5.22 12.73
CA LEU A 90 1.45 -6.06 11.97
C LEU A 90 1.74 -6.12 10.46
N GLY A 91 2.40 -5.09 9.92
CA GLY A 91 2.61 -4.94 8.47
C GLY A 91 4.00 -5.41 8.01
N PHE A 92 5.07 -5.19 8.79
CA PHE A 92 6.44 -5.48 8.36
C PHE A 92 7.06 -6.68 9.06
N GLU A 93 7.04 -6.68 10.38
CA GLU A 93 7.69 -7.74 11.18
C GLU A 93 7.20 -9.16 10.87
N PRO A 94 5.91 -9.41 10.51
CA PRO A 94 5.51 -10.74 10.07
C PRO A 94 6.29 -11.25 8.85
N TYR A 95 6.60 -10.37 7.89
CA TYR A 95 7.43 -10.76 6.74
C TYR A 95 8.89 -10.94 7.14
N ASP A 96 9.42 -10.07 8.00
CA ASP A 96 10.80 -10.21 8.51
C ASP A 96 10.98 -11.55 9.21
N ASP A 97 10.01 -11.96 10.03
CA ASP A 97 10.05 -13.22 10.78
C ASP A 97 10.07 -14.44 9.86
N ILE A 98 9.20 -14.47 8.84
CA ILE A 98 9.10 -15.64 7.94
C ILE A 98 10.24 -15.70 6.92
N THR A 99 10.81 -14.55 6.53
CA THR A 99 11.94 -14.50 5.60
C THR A 99 13.29 -14.51 6.29
N GLY A 100 13.31 -14.31 7.61
CA GLY A 100 14.53 -14.17 8.42
C GLY A 100 15.30 -12.88 8.13
N SER A 101 14.71 -11.90 7.44
CA SER A 101 15.41 -10.69 6.98
C SER A 101 14.45 -9.54 6.66
N LYS A 102 14.89 -8.31 6.93
CA LYS A 102 14.22 -7.09 6.51
C LYS A 102 14.34 -6.80 5.00
N ALA A 103 15.13 -7.59 4.28
CA ALA A 103 15.46 -7.32 2.89
C ALA A 103 14.23 -7.36 1.97
N PHE A 104 13.24 -8.21 2.26
CA PHE A 104 12.03 -8.34 1.47
C PHE A 104 11.22 -7.03 1.49
N ILE A 105 10.86 -6.54 2.66
CA ILE A 105 10.16 -5.26 2.82
C ILE A 105 11.02 -4.11 2.30
N LYS A 106 12.30 -4.07 2.65
CA LYS A 106 13.24 -3.03 2.18
C LYS A 106 13.31 -2.94 0.66
N ARG A 107 13.18 -4.05 -0.05
CA ARG A 107 13.28 -4.08 -1.51
C ARG A 107 11.96 -3.75 -2.19
N TYR A 108 10.86 -4.32 -1.74
CA TYR A 108 9.62 -4.36 -2.51
C TYR A 108 8.53 -3.43 -1.99
N PHE A 109 8.53 -3.06 -0.71
CA PHE A 109 7.52 -2.16 -0.17
C PHE A 109 7.73 -0.71 -0.65
N PRO A 110 6.65 0.08 -0.85
CA PRO A 110 6.72 1.50 -1.18
C PRO A 110 7.63 2.29 -0.24
N LYS A 111 8.29 3.32 -0.80
CA LYS A 111 9.28 4.08 -0.04
C LYS A 111 8.69 5.21 0.78
N VAL A 112 7.42 5.50 0.57
CA VAL A 112 6.70 6.54 1.29
C VAL A 112 5.36 5.99 1.78
N ILE A 113 5.05 6.23 3.05
CA ILE A 113 3.74 6.01 3.65
C ILE A 113 3.21 7.37 4.07
N ASN A 114 2.04 7.77 3.56
CA ASN A 114 1.42 9.06 3.84
C ASN A 114 0.17 8.88 4.70
N TYR A 115 0.06 9.67 5.78
CA TYR A 115 -1.05 9.62 6.72
C TYR A 115 -1.99 10.81 6.55
N ILE A 116 -3.27 10.51 6.29
CA ILE A 116 -4.36 11.48 6.22
C ILE A 116 -5.32 11.24 7.38
N GLY A 117 -5.68 12.31 8.08
CA GLY A 117 -6.48 12.22 9.30
C GLY A 117 -7.92 11.77 9.09
N GLU A 118 -8.53 12.19 7.99
CA GLU A 118 -9.94 11.97 7.68
C GLU A 118 -10.15 11.12 6.43
N ALA A 119 -11.42 10.76 6.19
CA ALA A 119 -11.81 9.99 5.02
C ALA A 119 -11.80 10.84 3.74
N ALA A 120 -11.46 10.20 2.62
CA ALA A 120 -11.78 10.69 1.28
C ALA A 120 -12.93 9.86 0.68
N TYR A 121 -13.80 10.50 -0.09
CA TYR A 121 -14.95 9.84 -0.71
C TYR A 121 -14.93 10.05 -2.23
N ARG A 122 -15.09 8.95 -2.97
CA ARG A 122 -15.29 9.02 -4.42
C ARG A 122 -16.65 9.62 -4.76
N ASN A 123 -16.82 10.08 -6.00
CA ASN A 123 -18.09 10.66 -6.46
C ASN A 123 -19.29 9.69 -6.39
N ASN A 124 -19.04 8.40 -6.38
CA ASN A 124 -20.06 7.36 -6.19
C ASN A 124 -20.40 7.09 -4.71
N GLY A 125 -19.86 7.88 -3.78
CA GLY A 125 -20.08 7.76 -2.34
C GLY A 125 -19.26 6.66 -1.65
N THR A 126 -18.42 5.91 -2.38
CA THR A 126 -17.54 4.91 -1.75
C THR A 126 -16.38 5.58 -1.05
N LYS A 127 -16.08 5.10 0.16
CA LYS A 127 -14.97 5.58 0.96
C LYS A 127 -13.65 5.00 0.47
N ILE A 128 -12.62 5.85 0.43
CA ILE A 128 -11.24 5.44 0.16
C ILE A 128 -10.57 5.14 1.49
N LEU A 129 -10.11 3.92 1.68
CA LEU A 129 -9.37 3.50 2.88
C LEU A 129 -7.86 3.67 2.70
N GLY A 130 -7.38 3.49 1.48
CA GLY A 130 -5.99 3.69 1.08
C GLY A 130 -5.84 3.71 -0.44
N THR A 131 -4.70 4.17 -0.89
CA THR A 131 -4.30 4.16 -2.30
C THR A 131 -2.81 3.85 -2.43
N ALA A 132 -2.44 3.11 -3.48
CA ALA A 132 -1.03 2.96 -3.87
C ALA A 132 -0.76 3.77 -5.14
N GLU A 133 0.16 4.71 -5.07
CA GLU A 133 0.49 5.60 -6.17
C GLU A 133 1.82 5.17 -6.81
N GLY A 134 1.72 4.60 -8.03
CA GLY A 134 2.87 4.23 -8.85
C GLY A 134 3.88 3.31 -8.16
N ALA A 135 3.43 2.43 -7.27
CA ALA A 135 4.25 1.54 -6.44
C ALA A 135 5.28 2.27 -5.53
N LYS A 136 5.20 3.60 -5.40
CA LYS A 136 6.17 4.39 -4.63
C LYS A 136 5.64 4.88 -3.30
N LYS A 137 4.34 5.13 -3.21
CA LYS A 137 3.68 5.71 -2.04
C LYS A 137 2.38 4.97 -1.73
N ILE A 138 2.13 4.67 -0.45
CA ILE A 138 0.82 4.27 0.07
C ILE A 138 0.29 5.42 0.91
N THR A 139 -0.93 5.88 0.62
CA THR A 139 -1.65 6.84 1.44
C THR A 139 -2.73 6.11 2.24
N LEU A 140 -2.76 6.33 3.56
CA LEU A 140 -3.75 5.78 4.48
C LEU A 140 -4.63 6.90 5.00
N TYR A 141 -5.93 6.70 4.91
CA TYR A 141 -6.95 7.67 5.33
C TYR A 141 -7.52 7.30 6.71
N GLU A 142 -8.29 8.23 7.30
CA GLU A 142 -8.98 8.07 8.59
C GLU A 142 -8.05 7.77 9.78
N VAL A 143 -6.79 8.19 9.73
CA VAL A 143 -5.82 7.92 10.80
C VAL A 143 -6.29 8.44 12.15
N ASN A 144 -7.10 9.52 12.19
CA ASN A 144 -7.65 10.08 13.43
C ASN A 144 -8.67 9.18 14.14
N ARG A 145 -9.20 8.15 13.47
CA ARG A 145 -10.03 7.13 14.11
C ARG A 145 -9.23 6.18 15.00
N LEU A 146 -7.90 6.20 14.90
CA LEU A 146 -7.03 5.32 15.67
C LEU A 146 -6.79 5.90 17.07
N THR A 147 -7.55 5.40 18.04
CA THR A 147 -7.50 5.71 19.46
C THR A 147 -6.90 4.56 20.27
N ALA A 148 -6.83 4.68 21.59
CA ALA A 148 -6.45 3.57 22.46
C ALA A 148 -7.39 2.37 22.33
N THR A 149 -8.69 2.63 22.24
CA THR A 149 -9.72 1.58 22.12
C THR A 149 -9.68 0.89 20.75
N THR A 150 -9.66 1.66 19.67
CA THR A 150 -9.65 1.11 18.32
C THR A 150 -8.31 0.45 17.97
N GLY A 151 -7.20 0.95 18.52
CA GLY A 151 -5.87 0.33 18.36
C GLY A 151 -5.71 -1.02 19.06
N ALA A 152 -6.55 -1.32 20.06
CA ALA A 152 -6.62 -2.64 20.68
C ALA A 152 -7.60 -3.61 19.99
N ASN A 153 -8.39 -3.12 19.03
CA ASN A 153 -9.39 -3.90 18.30
C ASN A 153 -8.82 -4.45 17.00
N ALA A 154 -8.54 -5.76 16.98
CA ALA A 154 -7.94 -6.44 15.83
C ALA A 154 -8.80 -6.38 14.56
N ASP A 155 -10.14 -6.44 14.69
CA ASP A 155 -11.05 -6.37 13.53
C ASP A 155 -11.07 -4.96 12.96
N PHE A 156 -11.19 -3.93 13.83
CA PHE A 156 -11.07 -2.53 13.40
C PHE A 156 -9.75 -2.26 12.65
N LEU A 157 -8.63 -2.74 13.18
CA LEU A 157 -7.31 -2.56 12.53
C LEU A 157 -7.25 -3.26 11.18
N THR A 158 -7.85 -4.45 11.08
CA THR A 158 -7.92 -5.18 9.80
C THR A 158 -8.74 -4.41 8.78
N ASP A 159 -9.95 -4.04 9.13
CA ASP A 159 -10.91 -3.41 8.21
C ASP A 159 -10.49 -1.99 7.81
N SER A 160 -9.87 -1.25 8.73
CA SER A 160 -9.50 0.15 8.48
C SER A 160 -8.13 0.32 7.83
N TYR A 161 -7.18 -0.62 8.05
CA TYR A 161 -5.80 -0.42 7.60
C TYR A 161 -5.16 -1.67 6.99
N PHE A 162 -5.08 -2.80 7.73
CA PHE A 162 -4.17 -3.89 7.35
C PHE A 162 -4.66 -4.68 6.15
N HIS A 163 -5.96 -4.83 5.93
CA HIS A 163 -6.49 -5.38 4.69
C HIS A 163 -6.00 -4.56 3.50
N THR A 164 -6.22 -3.25 3.52
CA THR A 164 -5.79 -2.34 2.44
C THR A 164 -4.27 -2.33 2.25
N ILE A 165 -3.49 -2.27 3.33
CA ILE A 165 -2.01 -2.27 3.25
C ILE A 165 -1.50 -3.52 2.53
N HIS A 166 -1.99 -4.70 2.88
CA HIS A 166 -1.57 -5.95 2.25
C HIS A 166 -2.12 -6.10 0.85
N HIS A 167 -3.32 -5.60 0.57
CA HIS A 167 -3.91 -5.55 -0.75
C HIS A 167 -3.05 -4.72 -1.72
N GLU A 168 -2.73 -3.48 -1.35
CA GLU A 168 -1.90 -2.59 -2.15
C GLU A 168 -0.47 -3.13 -2.31
N PHE A 169 0.07 -3.73 -1.26
CA PHE A 169 1.39 -4.36 -1.34
C PHE A 169 1.38 -5.54 -2.33
N GLN A 170 0.30 -6.32 -2.39
CA GLN A 170 0.19 -7.39 -3.37
C GLN A 170 0.17 -6.87 -4.81
N HIS A 171 -0.50 -5.74 -5.08
CA HIS A 171 -0.43 -5.10 -6.40
C HIS A 171 1.00 -4.75 -6.79
N ILE A 172 1.80 -4.24 -5.86
CA ILE A 172 3.20 -3.90 -6.10
C ILE A 172 4.04 -5.14 -6.41
N LEU A 173 3.83 -6.23 -5.68
CA LEU A 173 4.47 -7.50 -5.97
C LEU A 173 4.09 -8.01 -7.37
N ASN A 174 2.81 -7.93 -7.75
CA ASN A 174 2.33 -8.33 -9.07
C ASN A 174 2.85 -7.44 -10.20
N GLN A 175 3.10 -6.14 -9.95
CA GLN A 175 3.77 -5.25 -10.92
C GLN A 175 5.26 -5.58 -11.09
N THR A 176 5.89 -6.14 -10.06
CA THR A 176 7.30 -6.57 -10.13
C THR A 176 7.45 -7.92 -10.84
N THR A 177 6.57 -8.86 -10.55
CA THR A 177 6.48 -10.17 -11.21
C THR A 177 5.00 -10.53 -11.33
N GLU A 178 4.51 -10.62 -12.56
CA GLU A 178 3.11 -10.90 -12.83
C GLU A 178 2.73 -12.33 -12.37
N PHE A 179 1.52 -12.48 -11.83
CA PHE A 179 0.99 -13.80 -11.47
C PHE A 179 0.59 -14.60 -12.72
N PRO A 180 0.55 -15.94 -12.63
CA PRO A 180 0.28 -16.80 -13.78
C PRO A 180 -1.10 -16.54 -14.40
N THR A 181 -1.18 -16.56 -15.73
CA THR A 181 -2.45 -16.42 -16.48
C THR A 181 -3.46 -17.51 -16.14
N SER A 182 -3.02 -18.65 -15.61
CA SER A 182 -3.88 -19.73 -15.10
C SER A 182 -4.81 -19.26 -13.97
N PHE A 183 -4.38 -18.29 -13.15
CA PHE A 183 -5.26 -17.70 -12.13
C PHE A 183 -6.45 -16.99 -12.78
N ARG A 184 -6.19 -16.13 -13.77
CA ARG A 184 -7.22 -15.41 -14.53
C ARG A 184 -8.21 -16.38 -15.17
N SER A 185 -7.74 -17.52 -15.66
CA SER A 185 -8.57 -18.52 -16.34
C SER A 185 -9.58 -19.20 -15.42
N ILE A 186 -9.40 -19.15 -14.09
CA ILE A 186 -10.35 -19.74 -13.12
C ILE A 186 -11.71 -19.02 -13.17
N SER A 187 -11.70 -17.70 -13.27
CA SER A 187 -12.93 -16.89 -13.43
C SER A 187 -13.23 -16.52 -14.89
N GLY A 188 -12.23 -16.54 -15.78
CA GLY A 188 -12.42 -16.28 -17.20
C GLY A 188 -13.07 -14.92 -17.47
N ASN A 189 -14.23 -14.92 -18.11
CA ASN A 189 -14.95 -13.70 -18.53
C ASN A 189 -16.03 -13.27 -17.52
N THR A 190 -15.97 -13.72 -16.26
CA THR A 190 -16.98 -13.37 -15.23
C THR A 190 -16.63 -12.10 -14.44
N TYR A 191 -15.51 -11.45 -14.72
CA TYR A 191 -15.18 -10.14 -14.17
C TYR A 191 -16.11 -9.05 -14.71
N VAL A 192 -16.46 -8.10 -13.86
CA VAL A 192 -17.55 -7.13 -14.12
C VAL A 192 -17.11 -5.67 -14.14
N ASP A 193 -15.81 -5.40 -14.10
CA ASP A 193 -15.22 -4.06 -14.07
C ASP A 193 -15.91 -3.16 -13.01
N ASP A 194 -16.24 -1.92 -13.36
CA ASP A 194 -16.88 -0.95 -12.46
C ASP A 194 -18.30 -1.34 -12.00
N LEU A 195 -18.91 -2.35 -12.61
CA LEU A 195 -20.23 -2.84 -12.22
C LEU A 195 -20.22 -3.61 -10.89
N TRP A 196 -19.05 -3.92 -10.31
CA TRP A 196 -18.95 -4.62 -9.02
C TRP A 196 -19.77 -3.94 -7.90
N VAL A 197 -19.95 -2.62 -7.97
CA VAL A 197 -20.73 -1.84 -6.98
C VAL A 197 -22.21 -2.22 -6.97
N SER A 198 -22.77 -2.60 -8.12
CA SER A 198 -24.20 -2.85 -8.31
C SER A 198 -24.55 -4.27 -8.74
N ASN A 199 -23.57 -5.06 -9.18
CA ASN A 199 -23.82 -6.40 -9.74
C ASN A 199 -24.22 -7.44 -8.69
N TRP A 200 -23.86 -7.22 -7.44
CA TRP A 200 -24.06 -8.18 -6.37
C TRP A 200 -25.05 -7.67 -5.32
N ALA A 201 -26.21 -8.31 -5.20
CA ALA A 201 -27.22 -7.95 -4.20
C ALA A 201 -26.72 -8.13 -2.76
N THR A 202 -25.79 -9.06 -2.53
CA THR A 202 -25.18 -9.37 -1.22
C THR A 202 -23.75 -9.85 -1.40
N PRO A 203 -22.89 -9.79 -0.38
CA PRO A 203 -21.57 -10.43 -0.42
C PRO A 203 -21.63 -11.92 -0.74
N GLY A 204 -22.66 -12.64 -0.26
CA GLY A 204 -22.86 -14.06 -0.55
C GLY A 204 -23.12 -14.36 -2.02
N ALA A 205 -23.73 -13.43 -2.76
CA ALA A 205 -23.93 -13.58 -4.21
C ALA A 205 -22.57 -13.51 -4.96
N ALA A 206 -21.65 -12.64 -4.56
CA ALA A 206 -20.30 -12.60 -5.10
C ALA A 206 -19.54 -13.91 -4.81
N ILE A 207 -19.66 -14.43 -3.58
CA ILE A 207 -19.04 -15.70 -3.18
C ILE A 207 -19.65 -16.86 -3.98
N ALA A 208 -20.95 -16.86 -4.24
CA ALA A 208 -21.60 -17.87 -5.07
C ALA A 208 -21.07 -17.88 -6.52
N ALA A 209 -20.63 -16.72 -7.01
CA ALA A 209 -19.99 -16.56 -8.32
C ALA A 209 -18.47 -16.88 -8.29
N GLY A 210 -17.88 -17.13 -7.12
CA GLY A 210 -16.47 -17.47 -6.96
C GLY A 210 -15.55 -16.28 -6.68
N PHE A 211 -16.09 -15.16 -6.18
CA PHE A 211 -15.33 -13.99 -5.75
C PHE A 211 -15.41 -13.80 -4.24
N ILE A 212 -14.24 -13.58 -3.59
CA ILE A 212 -14.16 -13.44 -2.13
C ILE A 212 -14.93 -12.23 -1.60
N SER A 213 -15.03 -11.17 -2.41
CA SER A 213 -15.78 -9.95 -2.15
C SER A 213 -16.42 -9.43 -3.45
N PRO A 214 -17.43 -8.54 -3.38
CA PRO A 214 -17.90 -7.82 -4.56
C PRO A 214 -16.76 -7.15 -5.34
N TYR A 215 -15.82 -6.48 -4.65
CA TYR A 215 -14.71 -5.77 -5.26
C TYR A 215 -13.73 -6.70 -6.00
N ALA A 216 -13.50 -7.91 -5.50
CA ALA A 216 -12.69 -8.92 -6.18
C ALA A 216 -13.19 -9.23 -7.60
N SER A 217 -14.47 -9.02 -7.90
CA SER A 217 -15.04 -9.24 -9.22
C SER A 217 -14.73 -8.15 -10.24
N SER A 218 -14.10 -7.04 -9.84
CA SER A 218 -13.80 -5.94 -10.77
C SER A 218 -12.72 -6.32 -11.78
N SER A 219 -11.68 -7.03 -11.36
CA SER A 219 -10.62 -7.52 -12.26
C SER A 219 -9.85 -8.69 -11.67
N ASP A 220 -9.10 -9.41 -12.49
CA ASP A 220 -8.19 -10.47 -12.03
C ASP A 220 -7.11 -9.98 -11.07
N LYS A 221 -6.68 -8.73 -11.19
CA LYS A 221 -5.71 -8.11 -10.29
C LYS A 221 -6.29 -7.82 -8.92
N GLU A 222 -7.51 -7.28 -8.87
CA GLU A 222 -8.22 -7.03 -7.62
C GLU A 222 -8.60 -8.35 -6.93
N ASP A 223 -9.04 -9.35 -7.70
CA ASP A 223 -9.35 -10.69 -7.19
C ASP A 223 -8.13 -11.34 -6.50
N PHE A 224 -6.95 -11.21 -7.14
CA PHE A 224 -5.72 -11.73 -6.57
C PHE A 224 -5.34 -11.02 -5.27
N ALA A 225 -5.39 -9.69 -5.25
CA ALA A 225 -5.02 -8.88 -4.10
C ALA A 225 -6.00 -9.03 -2.93
N GLU A 226 -7.31 -9.08 -3.21
CA GLU A 226 -8.36 -9.34 -2.23
C GLU A 226 -8.19 -10.71 -1.57
N LEU A 227 -7.98 -11.76 -2.37
CA LEU A 227 -7.76 -13.11 -1.86
C LEU A 227 -6.52 -13.19 -0.97
N TYR A 228 -5.42 -12.59 -1.41
CA TYR A 228 -4.19 -12.52 -0.63
C TYR A 228 -4.43 -11.84 0.71
N SER A 229 -4.96 -10.61 0.68
CA SER A 229 -5.08 -9.80 1.89
C SER A 229 -6.09 -10.37 2.88
N PHE A 230 -7.26 -10.83 2.44
CA PHE A 230 -8.21 -11.50 3.34
C PHE A 230 -7.64 -12.80 3.93
N TYR A 231 -6.92 -13.58 3.11
CA TYR A 231 -6.37 -14.84 3.59
C TYR A 231 -5.37 -14.63 4.73
N ILE A 232 -4.46 -13.68 4.62
CA ILE A 232 -3.41 -13.48 5.63
C ILE A 232 -3.88 -12.65 6.83
N THR A 233 -4.90 -11.81 6.68
CA THR A 233 -5.36 -10.91 7.75
C THR A 233 -6.49 -11.50 8.60
N LEU A 234 -7.25 -12.48 8.11
CA LEU A 234 -8.32 -13.12 8.86
C LEU A 234 -7.86 -14.44 9.48
N SER A 235 -8.31 -14.76 10.69
CA SER A 235 -8.15 -16.09 11.27
C SER A 235 -8.87 -17.15 10.42
N ALA A 236 -8.53 -18.43 10.59
CA ALA A 236 -9.22 -19.52 9.86
C ALA A 236 -10.72 -19.51 10.11
N THR A 237 -11.14 -19.24 11.34
CA THR A 237 -12.56 -19.14 11.71
C THR A 237 -13.23 -17.95 11.01
N GLN A 238 -12.63 -16.78 11.02
CA GLN A 238 -13.17 -15.58 10.35
C GLN A 238 -13.24 -15.76 8.84
N PHE A 239 -12.18 -16.31 8.23
CA PHE A 239 -12.14 -16.59 6.80
C PHE A 239 -13.24 -17.60 6.39
N ASN A 240 -13.40 -18.68 7.14
CA ASN A 240 -14.46 -19.64 6.92
C ASN A 240 -15.86 -19.02 7.12
N ALA A 241 -16.05 -18.19 8.13
CA ALA A 241 -17.32 -17.47 8.33
C ALA A 241 -17.64 -16.56 7.15
N MET A 242 -16.65 -15.83 6.63
CA MET A 242 -16.78 -15.00 5.43
C MET A 242 -17.24 -15.82 4.21
N LEU A 243 -16.65 -16.99 3.98
CA LEU A 243 -17.04 -17.86 2.86
C LEU A 243 -18.44 -18.49 3.01
N ASN A 244 -18.97 -18.58 4.22
CA ASN A 244 -20.24 -19.24 4.52
C ASN A 244 -21.38 -18.27 4.85
N VAL A 245 -21.28 -17.01 4.41
CA VAL A 245 -22.38 -16.05 4.58
C VAL A 245 -23.62 -16.45 3.75
N THR A 246 -24.77 -15.94 4.16
CA THR A 246 -26.05 -16.19 3.47
C THR A 246 -25.96 -15.80 2.00
N GLY A 247 -26.42 -16.69 1.13
CA GLY A 247 -26.36 -16.53 -0.33
C GLY A 247 -25.11 -17.13 -1.00
N SER A 248 -24.13 -17.60 -0.22
CA SER A 248 -22.98 -18.33 -0.77
C SER A 248 -23.36 -19.75 -1.21
N THR A 249 -22.57 -20.34 -2.11
CA THR A 249 -22.76 -21.71 -2.60
C THR A 249 -21.50 -22.55 -2.42
N ALA A 250 -21.66 -23.89 -2.34
CA ALA A 250 -20.52 -24.80 -2.30
C ALA A 250 -19.66 -24.70 -3.57
N ALA A 251 -20.28 -24.52 -4.74
CA ALA A 251 -19.56 -24.34 -6.01
C ALA A 251 -18.70 -23.06 -6.00
N GLY A 252 -19.25 -21.92 -5.56
CA GLY A 252 -18.51 -20.67 -5.48
C GLY A 252 -17.34 -20.76 -4.49
N ARG A 253 -17.54 -21.38 -3.33
CA ARG A 253 -16.45 -21.64 -2.37
C ARG A 253 -15.35 -22.53 -2.95
N THR A 254 -15.70 -23.51 -3.77
CA THR A 254 -14.70 -24.34 -4.46
C THR A 254 -13.86 -23.52 -5.42
N ILE A 255 -14.46 -22.60 -6.19
CA ILE A 255 -13.75 -21.69 -7.08
C ILE A 255 -12.76 -20.82 -6.28
N ILE A 256 -13.23 -20.21 -5.17
CA ILE A 256 -12.38 -19.38 -4.29
C ILE A 256 -11.22 -20.20 -3.73
N ASN A 257 -11.46 -21.44 -3.26
CA ASN A 257 -10.40 -22.29 -2.74
C ASN A 257 -9.35 -22.65 -3.81
N ASN A 258 -9.76 -22.89 -5.05
CA ASN A 258 -8.82 -23.11 -6.17
C ASN A 258 -7.96 -21.87 -6.43
N LYS A 259 -8.55 -20.67 -6.37
CA LYS A 259 -7.83 -19.41 -6.48
C LYS A 259 -6.84 -19.23 -5.33
N ILE A 260 -7.24 -19.50 -4.09
CA ILE A 260 -6.34 -19.44 -2.91
C ILE A 260 -5.12 -20.35 -3.10
N VAL A 261 -5.32 -21.57 -3.61
CA VAL A 261 -4.20 -22.48 -3.91
C VAL A 261 -3.26 -21.85 -4.95
N ALA A 262 -3.79 -21.22 -5.99
CA ALA A 262 -2.98 -20.54 -7.00
C ALA A 262 -2.19 -19.35 -6.41
N VAL A 263 -2.82 -18.52 -5.57
CA VAL A 263 -2.17 -17.41 -4.87
C VAL A 263 -1.06 -17.92 -3.95
N LYS A 264 -1.32 -18.96 -3.14
CA LYS A 264 -0.32 -19.57 -2.25
C LYS A 264 0.88 -20.11 -3.02
N ASN A 265 0.65 -20.81 -4.12
CA ASN A 265 1.71 -21.34 -4.95
C ASN A 265 2.56 -20.25 -5.56
N TYR A 266 1.95 -19.15 -6.04
CA TYR A 266 2.68 -18.00 -6.54
C TYR A 266 3.52 -17.33 -5.44
N MET A 267 2.94 -17.06 -4.27
CA MET A 267 3.66 -16.43 -3.17
C MET A 267 4.84 -17.27 -2.70
N LEU A 268 4.67 -18.59 -2.62
CA LEU A 268 5.76 -19.49 -2.23
C LEU A 268 6.84 -19.60 -3.31
N SER A 269 6.45 -19.82 -4.58
CA SER A 269 7.41 -20.10 -5.65
C SER A 269 8.17 -18.87 -6.13
N VAL A 270 7.53 -17.70 -6.16
CA VAL A 270 8.13 -16.46 -6.68
C VAL A 270 8.80 -15.64 -5.57
N TRP A 271 8.16 -15.58 -4.41
CA TRP A 271 8.56 -14.69 -3.30
C TRP A 271 9.17 -15.42 -2.11
N ASN A 272 9.12 -16.75 -2.10
CA ASN A 272 9.48 -17.58 -0.95
C ASN A 272 8.68 -17.18 0.32
N ILE A 273 7.43 -16.80 0.15
CA ILE A 273 6.50 -16.43 1.21
C ILE A 273 5.48 -17.56 1.40
N ASP A 274 5.58 -18.28 2.51
CA ASP A 274 4.52 -19.20 2.95
C ASP A 274 3.38 -18.40 3.57
N MET A 275 2.23 -18.35 2.88
CA MET A 275 1.06 -17.59 3.34
C MET A 275 0.43 -18.17 4.61
N ASP A 276 0.58 -19.45 4.90
CA ASP A 276 0.05 -20.05 6.13
C ASP A 276 0.90 -19.63 7.33
N LEU A 277 2.21 -19.62 7.18
CA LEU A 277 3.12 -19.10 8.21
C LEU A 277 2.95 -17.59 8.41
N LEU A 278 2.81 -16.82 7.33
CA LEU A 278 2.55 -15.38 7.40
C LEU A 278 1.24 -15.09 8.14
N ARG A 279 0.17 -15.78 7.78
CA ARG A 279 -1.13 -15.70 8.47
C ARG A 279 -1.01 -16.02 9.95
N ALA A 280 -0.37 -17.12 10.29
CA ALA A 280 -0.18 -17.55 11.70
C ALA A 280 0.55 -16.48 12.50
N ASN A 281 1.60 -15.86 11.94
CA ASN A 281 2.36 -14.80 12.57
C ASN A 281 1.48 -13.54 12.78
N ILE A 282 0.77 -13.09 11.76
CA ILE A 282 -0.12 -11.92 11.85
C ILE A 282 -1.21 -12.16 12.92
N ILE A 283 -1.86 -13.33 12.91
CA ILE A 283 -2.93 -13.65 13.87
C ILE A 283 -2.40 -13.74 15.30
N ALA A 284 -1.23 -14.32 15.52
CA ALA A 284 -0.60 -14.35 16.83
C ALA A 284 -0.29 -12.94 17.37
N ARG A 285 0.21 -12.04 16.52
CA ARG A 285 0.45 -10.63 16.85
C ARG A 285 -0.84 -9.89 17.15
N LYS A 286 -1.90 -10.12 16.38
CA LYS A 286 -3.24 -9.55 16.64
C LYS A 286 -3.79 -9.99 17.99
N ALA A 287 -3.62 -11.25 18.38
CA ALA A 287 -4.03 -11.74 19.68
C ALA A 287 -3.23 -11.10 20.85
N ASN A 288 -2.02 -10.61 20.59
CA ASN A 288 -1.18 -9.94 21.59
C ASN A 288 -1.30 -8.40 21.59
N LEU A 289 -2.22 -7.81 20.84
CA LEU A 289 -2.39 -6.35 20.76
C LEU A 289 -2.62 -5.68 22.12
N VAL A 290 -3.28 -6.36 23.04
CA VAL A 290 -3.55 -5.87 24.41
C VAL A 290 -2.26 -5.62 25.21
N ASN A 291 -1.19 -6.35 24.91
CA ASN A 291 0.11 -6.20 25.55
C ASN A 291 1.10 -5.36 24.73
N PHE A 292 0.76 -5.00 23.51
CA PHE A 292 1.64 -4.25 22.64
C PHE A 292 1.61 -2.77 22.96
N ASP A 293 2.77 -2.21 23.33
CA ASP A 293 2.88 -0.77 23.56
C ASP A 293 2.80 0.03 22.24
N GLN A 294 1.74 0.82 22.11
CA GLN A 294 1.43 1.60 20.93
C GLN A 294 1.81 3.08 21.05
N THR A 295 2.40 3.52 22.16
CA THR A 295 2.52 4.94 22.50
C THR A 295 3.92 5.40 22.89
N THR A 296 4.75 4.54 23.46
CA THR A 296 6.13 4.92 23.84
C THR A 296 7.05 4.92 22.62
N LEU A 297 7.80 6.02 22.42
CA LEU A 297 8.73 6.24 21.29
C LEU A 297 10.18 6.08 21.74
#